data_0cbeb529517200a6c73bda57d26d1c68
#
_entry.id   0cbeb529517200a6c73bda57d26d1c68
#
_cell.length_a   1.000
_cell.length_b   1.000
_cell.length_c   1.000
_cell.angle_alpha   90.00
_cell.angle_beta   90.00
_cell.angle_gamma   90.00
#
_symmetry.space_group_name_H-M   'P 1'
#
loop_
_entity.id
_entity.type
_entity.pdbx_description
1 polymer ?
#
loop_
_entity_poly.entity_id
_entity_poly.type
_entity_poly.pdbx_seq_one_letter_code
_entity_poly.pdbx_strand_id
1 'polypeptide(L)'
;KYEPLLLVPIAFGVLIANFPGGEMGVIQANSEGMVPVTVNGVTTMKNIYSMPLHEIAHDLGLMNYLYYALIKSGLLPPIIFMGVGALTDFGPMLRNLKLAIFGAAAQAGIFSVLVISLLLGFTPQEAGSLGIIGGADGPTAIFTTIKLAPHLLGPIAVAAYSYMALV
;
A
#
# COMPACT_ATOMS: atom_id res chain seq x y z
N LYS A 1 0.29 -19.61 8.21
CA LYS A 1 -0.67 -19.62 9.35
C LYS A 1 -1.50 -18.33 9.44
N TYR A 2 -0.95 -17.20 9.00
CA TYR A 2 -1.57 -15.86 9.11
C TYR A 2 -2.08 -15.31 7.77
N GLU A 3 -1.88 -16.01 6.67
CA GLU A 3 -2.23 -15.59 5.31
C GLU A 3 -3.73 -15.18 5.18
N PRO A 4 -4.70 -15.97 5.70
CA PRO A 4 -6.11 -15.57 5.64
C PRO A 4 -6.40 -14.29 6.41
N LEU A 5 -5.69 -14.04 7.52
CA LEU A 5 -5.85 -12.83 8.33
C LEU A 5 -5.43 -11.56 7.57
N LEU A 6 -4.50 -11.69 6.62
CA LEU A 6 -4.03 -10.58 5.79
C LEU A 6 -4.88 -10.42 4.52
N LEU A 7 -5.17 -11.53 3.84
CA LEU A 7 -5.87 -11.50 2.54
C LEU A 7 -7.36 -11.21 2.66
N VAL A 8 -8.03 -11.70 3.71
CA VAL A 8 -9.48 -11.49 3.88
C VAL A 8 -9.84 -10.02 4.05
N PRO A 9 -9.18 -9.22 4.91
CA PRO A 9 -9.46 -7.78 5.00
C PRO A 9 -9.19 -7.03 3.71
N ILE A 10 -8.14 -7.40 2.96
CA ILE A 10 -7.82 -6.79 1.67
C ILE A 10 -8.92 -7.09 0.66
N ALA A 11 -9.31 -8.36 0.51
CA ALA A 11 -10.37 -8.77 -0.40
C ALA A 11 -11.70 -8.09 -0.05
N PHE A 12 -12.03 -7.99 1.23
CA PHE A 12 -13.22 -7.29 1.71
C PHE A 12 -13.17 -5.78 1.39
N GLY A 13 -12.02 -5.14 1.59
CA GLY A 13 -11.81 -3.74 1.23
C GLY A 13 -11.98 -3.48 -0.27
N VAL A 14 -11.41 -4.36 -1.11
CA VAL A 14 -11.56 -4.29 -2.57
C VAL A 14 -13.03 -4.46 -2.97
N LEU A 15 -13.75 -5.40 -2.35
CA LEU A 15 -15.17 -5.63 -2.61
C LEU A 15 -16.02 -4.41 -2.26
N ILE A 16 -15.82 -3.83 -1.08
CA ILE A 16 -16.55 -2.63 -0.65
C ILE A 16 -16.24 -1.43 -1.56
N ALA A 17 -14.98 -1.22 -1.88
CA ALA A 17 -14.57 -0.08 -2.72
C ALA A 17 -15.13 -0.16 -4.14
N ASN A 18 -15.42 -1.37 -4.65
CA ASN A 18 -15.96 -1.60 -5.99
C ASN A 18 -17.45 -2.00 -5.99
N PHE A 19 -18.13 -1.90 -4.85
CA PHE A 19 -19.52 -2.29 -4.74
C PHE A 19 -20.40 -1.35 -5.58
N PRO A 20 -21.19 -1.87 -6.54
CA PRO A 20 -22.02 -1.03 -7.42
C PRO A 20 -23.01 -0.17 -6.63
N GLY A 21 -22.97 1.15 -6.84
CA GLY A 21 -23.83 2.10 -6.15
C GLY A 21 -23.41 2.45 -4.71
N GLY A 22 -22.29 1.88 -4.23
CA GLY A 22 -21.80 2.17 -2.87
C GLY A 22 -20.94 3.43 -2.76
N GLU A 23 -20.32 3.85 -3.87
CA GLU A 23 -19.42 5.02 -3.96
C GLU A 23 -18.40 5.11 -2.80
N MET A 24 -17.97 3.93 -2.29
CA MET A 24 -17.09 3.83 -1.11
C MET A 24 -15.60 3.85 -1.46
N GLY A 25 -15.27 4.05 -2.75
CA GLY A 25 -13.87 4.12 -3.20
C GLY A 25 -13.13 5.33 -2.66
N VAL A 26 -11.81 5.19 -2.53
CA VAL A 26 -10.96 6.32 -2.18
C VAL A 26 -10.83 7.26 -3.37
N ILE A 27 -11.18 8.52 -3.18
CA ILE A 27 -11.01 9.58 -4.17
C ILE A 27 -9.58 10.10 -4.05
N GLN A 28 -8.80 9.95 -5.11
CA GLN A 28 -7.45 10.50 -5.14
C GLN A 28 -7.47 11.94 -5.63
N ALA A 29 -6.76 12.80 -4.92
CA ALA A 29 -6.56 14.18 -5.35
C ALA A 29 -5.75 14.21 -6.65
N ASN A 30 -6.06 15.16 -7.52
CA ASN A 30 -5.25 15.45 -8.71
C ASN A 30 -3.87 16.02 -8.32
N SER A 31 -3.04 16.38 -9.30
CA SER A 31 -1.70 16.94 -9.08
C SER A 31 -1.70 18.23 -8.24
N GLU A 32 -2.81 18.95 -8.21
CA GLU A 32 -2.97 20.19 -7.45
C GLU A 32 -3.59 19.97 -6.06
N GLY A 33 -3.84 18.71 -5.69
CA GLY A 33 -4.49 18.36 -4.41
C GLY A 33 -6.00 18.58 -4.39
N MET A 34 -6.64 18.75 -5.55
CA MET A 34 -8.08 18.96 -5.64
C MET A 34 -8.84 17.65 -5.75
N VAL A 35 -9.95 17.55 -5.01
CA VAL A 35 -10.89 16.43 -5.04
C VAL A 35 -12.28 16.92 -5.40
N PRO A 36 -13.07 16.16 -6.19
CA PRO A 36 -14.47 16.47 -6.40
C PRO A 36 -15.27 16.17 -5.13
N VAL A 37 -15.98 17.13 -4.63
CA VAL A 37 -16.88 17.00 -3.47
C VAL A 37 -18.29 17.31 -3.95
N THR A 38 -19.19 16.33 -3.83
CA THR A 38 -20.61 16.50 -4.20
C THR A 38 -21.46 16.64 -2.97
N VAL A 39 -22.01 17.84 -2.75
CA VAL A 39 -22.93 18.14 -1.65
C VAL A 39 -24.26 18.62 -2.25
N ASN A 40 -25.34 17.98 -1.86
CA ASN A 40 -26.68 18.31 -2.35
C ASN A 40 -26.80 18.32 -3.89
N GLY A 41 -26.08 17.41 -4.57
CA GLY A 41 -26.12 17.32 -6.04
C GLY A 41 -25.26 18.35 -6.78
N VAL A 42 -24.54 19.21 -6.07
CA VAL A 42 -23.60 20.16 -6.66
C VAL A 42 -22.17 19.66 -6.40
N THR A 43 -21.43 19.42 -7.48
CA THR A 43 -20.03 19.00 -7.41
C THR A 43 -19.11 20.22 -7.47
N THR A 44 -18.31 20.42 -6.44
CA THR A 44 -17.28 21.47 -6.36
C THR A 44 -15.91 20.83 -6.16
N MET A 45 -14.86 21.48 -6.70
CA MET A 45 -13.48 21.04 -6.46
C MET A 45 -12.97 21.70 -5.19
N LYS A 46 -12.60 20.90 -4.19
CA LYS A 46 -12.00 21.37 -2.95
C LYS A 46 -10.57 20.88 -2.80
N ASN A 47 -9.70 21.69 -2.21
CA ASN A 47 -8.33 21.25 -1.92
C ASN A 47 -8.32 20.39 -0.66
N ILE A 48 -7.98 19.11 -0.81
CA ILE A 48 -8.00 18.12 0.26
C ILE A 48 -7.04 18.47 1.41
N TYR A 49 -5.94 19.13 1.12
CA TYR A 49 -4.94 19.50 2.14
C TYR A 49 -5.40 20.65 3.04
N SER A 50 -6.39 21.44 2.60
CA SER A 50 -6.99 22.50 3.38
C SER A 50 -8.29 22.07 4.08
N MET A 51 -8.81 20.88 3.76
CA MET A 51 -10.02 20.34 4.40
C MET A 51 -9.70 19.76 5.77
N PRO A 52 -10.42 20.13 6.83
CA PRO A 52 -10.30 19.46 8.11
C PRO A 52 -10.82 18.02 8.02
N LEU A 53 -10.24 17.11 8.81
CA LEU A 53 -10.54 15.67 8.76
C LEU A 53 -12.02 15.34 8.96
N HIS A 54 -12.73 16.11 9.77
CA HIS A 54 -14.17 15.89 9.99
C HIS A 54 -15.01 16.21 8.74
N GLU A 55 -14.60 17.21 7.96
CA GLU A 55 -15.24 17.54 6.68
C GLU A 55 -14.95 16.47 5.63
N ILE A 56 -13.74 15.92 5.60
CA ILE A 56 -13.40 14.77 4.74
C ILE A 56 -14.28 13.56 5.10
N ALA A 57 -14.49 13.30 6.39
CA ALA A 57 -15.36 12.19 6.83
C ALA A 57 -16.81 12.38 6.39
N HIS A 58 -17.32 13.60 6.50
CA HIS A 58 -18.70 13.92 6.18
C HIS A 58 -18.95 13.97 4.67
N ASP A 59 -18.10 14.66 3.92
CA ASP A 59 -18.32 14.97 2.50
C ASP A 59 -17.82 13.86 1.56
N LEU A 60 -16.74 13.17 1.94
CA LEU A 60 -16.08 12.14 1.12
C LEU A 60 -16.23 10.72 1.70
N GLY A 61 -16.75 10.59 2.91
CA GLY A 61 -17.02 9.31 3.56
C GLY A 61 -15.83 8.69 4.31
N LEU A 62 -16.14 7.64 5.06
CA LEU A 62 -15.23 6.99 6.01
C LEU A 62 -13.93 6.47 5.35
N MET A 63 -14.02 5.89 4.17
CA MET A 63 -12.83 5.32 3.51
C MET A 63 -11.82 6.41 3.12
N ASN A 64 -12.32 7.57 2.67
CA ASN A 64 -11.48 8.73 2.39
C ASN A 64 -10.87 9.32 3.67
N TYR A 65 -11.65 9.41 4.73
CA TYR A 65 -11.13 9.83 6.04
C TYR A 65 -9.96 8.95 6.50
N LEU A 66 -10.12 7.62 6.48
CA LEU A 66 -9.08 6.68 6.87
C LEU A 66 -7.85 6.78 5.97
N TYR A 67 -8.06 6.92 4.67
CA TYR A 67 -6.96 7.05 3.70
C TYR A 67 -6.13 8.32 3.97
N TYR A 68 -6.77 9.48 4.08
CA TYR A 68 -6.06 10.74 4.26
C TYR A 68 -5.48 10.90 5.67
N ALA A 69 -6.19 10.42 6.70
CA ALA A 69 -5.71 10.50 8.08
C ALA A 69 -4.56 9.55 8.39
N LEU A 70 -4.56 8.34 7.84
CA LEU A 70 -3.63 7.28 8.22
C LEU A 70 -2.58 6.99 7.16
N ILE A 71 -2.98 6.88 5.90
CA ILE A 71 -2.07 6.48 4.81
C ILE A 71 -1.36 7.71 4.24
N LYS A 72 -2.13 8.71 3.82
CA LYS A 72 -1.56 9.91 3.18
C LYS A 72 -0.73 10.76 4.13
N SER A 73 -1.08 10.81 5.42
CA SER A 73 -0.28 11.45 6.47
C SER A 73 1.07 10.79 6.70
N GLY A 74 1.23 9.53 6.24
CA GLY A 74 2.43 8.73 6.47
C GLY A 74 2.54 8.13 7.88
N LEU A 75 1.49 8.23 8.70
CA LEU A 75 1.48 7.71 10.07
C LEU A 75 1.36 6.19 10.12
N LEU A 76 0.49 5.61 9.28
CA LEU A 76 0.18 4.19 9.30
C LEU A 76 1.40 3.30 8.97
N PRO A 77 2.22 3.58 7.93
CA PRO A 77 3.33 2.70 7.57
C PRO A 77 4.34 2.46 8.72
N PRO A 78 4.83 3.48 9.46
CA PRO A 78 5.70 3.25 10.62
C PRO A 78 5.04 2.39 11.72
N ILE A 79 3.73 2.57 11.96
CA ILE A 79 3.00 1.77 12.94
C ILE A 79 2.91 0.30 12.49
N ILE A 80 2.66 0.06 11.19
CA ILE A 80 2.64 -1.30 10.64
C ILE A 80 4.01 -1.96 10.77
N PHE A 81 5.10 -1.27 10.42
CA PHE A 81 6.46 -1.79 10.57
C PHE A 81 6.80 -2.12 12.01
N MET A 82 6.41 -1.26 12.94
CA MET A 82 6.58 -1.52 14.38
C MET A 82 5.81 -2.76 14.82
N GLY A 83 4.57 -2.92 14.34
CA GLY A 83 3.74 -4.11 14.62
C GLY A 83 4.35 -5.39 14.06
N VAL A 84 4.78 -5.39 12.80
CA VAL A 84 5.45 -6.53 12.17
C VAL A 84 6.75 -6.87 12.91
N GLY A 85 7.56 -5.87 13.27
CA GLY A 85 8.78 -6.07 14.05
C GLY A 85 8.52 -6.69 15.41
N ALA A 86 7.46 -6.27 16.10
CA ALA A 86 7.08 -6.82 17.40
C ALA A 86 6.57 -8.27 17.32
N LEU A 87 5.96 -8.67 16.20
CA LEU A 87 5.47 -10.03 15.97
C LEU A 87 6.55 -10.98 15.44
N THR A 88 7.69 -10.46 14.99
CA THR A 88 8.77 -11.25 14.40
C THR A 88 9.56 -11.98 15.47
N ASP A 89 9.62 -13.31 15.38
CA ASP A 89 10.50 -14.13 16.21
C ASP A 89 11.89 -14.27 15.59
N PHE A 90 12.83 -13.52 16.10
CA PHE A 90 14.24 -13.56 15.67
C PHE A 90 15.03 -14.75 16.27
N GLY A 91 14.45 -15.49 17.21
CA GLY A 91 15.13 -16.59 17.91
C GLY A 91 15.76 -17.64 16.98
N PRO A 92 15.03 -18.18 15.97
CA PRO A 92 15.59 -19.15 15.03
C PRO A 92 16.80 -18.62 14.25
N MET A 93 16.75 -17.37 13.79
CA MET A 93 17.84 -16.74 13.04
C MET A 93 19.07 -16.52 13.92
N LEU A 94 18.90 -16.08 15.16
CA LEU A 94 20.00 -15.87 16.10
C LEU A 94 20.69 -17.19 16.50
N ARG A 95 19.96 -18.29 16.54
CA ARG A 95 20.50 -19.64 16.82
C ARG A 95 21.24 -20.21 15.62
N ASN A 96 20.86 -19.82 14.41
CA ASN A 96 21.46 -20.34 13.17
C ASN A 96 21.66 -19.20 12.18
N LEU A 97 22.80 -18.54 12.25
CA LEU A 97 23.15 -17.41 11.38
C LEU A 97 23.19 -17.76 9.89
N LYS A 98 23.26 -19.06 9.53
CA LYS A 98 23.18 -19.49 8.14
C LYS A 98 21.82 -19.15 7.52
N LEU A 99 20.77 -18.99 8.32
CA LEU A 99 19.45 -18.57 7.84
C LEU A 99 19.46 -17.14 7.28
N ALA A 100 20.43 -16.31 7.66
CA ALA A 100 20.59 -14.98 7.08
C ALA A 100 20.84 -14.98 5.55
N ILE A 101 21.27 -16.12 4.98
CA ILE A 101 21.47 -16.26 3.54
C ILE A 101 20.15 -16.12 2.76
N PHE A 102 19.01 -16.48 3.38
CA PHE A 102 17.69 -16.27 2.77
C PHE A 102 17.37 -14.78 2.59
N GLY A 103 17.79 -13.95 3.54
CA GLY A 103 17.70 -12.49 3.41
C GLY A 103 18.53 -11.96 2.25
N ALA A 104 19.75 -12.49 2.08
CA ALA A 104 20.59 -12.14 0.94
C ALA A 104 19.97 -12.58 -0.41
N ALA A 105 19.35 -13.76 -0.45
CA ALA A 105 18.64 -14.23 -1.63
C ALA A 105 17.43 -13.34 -1.98
N ALA A 106 16.66 -12.91 -0.97
CA ALA A 106 15.56 -11.97 -1.16
C ALA A 106 16.05 -10.62 -1.72
N GLN A 107 17.16 -10.07 -1.19
CA GLN A 107 17.77 -8.85 -1.72
C GLN A 107 18.22 -9.00 -3.18
N ALA A 108 18.84 -10.13 -3.52
CA ALA A 108 19.20 -10.44 -4.90
C ALA A 108 17.97 -10.47 -5.82
N GLY A 109 16.83 -10.99 -5.34
CA GLY A 109 15.55 -10.99 -6.03
C GLY A 109 15.04 -9.57 -6.29
N ILE A 110 15.05 -8.70 -5.28
CA ILE A 110 14.63 -7.29 -5.38
C ILE A 110 15.44 -6.57 -6.46
N PHE A 111 16.78 -6.66 -6.40
CA PHE A 111 17.64 -5.98 -7.38
C PHE A 111 17.52 -6.58 -8.78
N SER A 112 17.34 -7.89 -8.90
CA SER A 112 17.12 -8.54 -10.19
C SER A 112 15.85 -8.05 -10.86
N VAL A 113 14.73 -7.99 -10.14
CA VAL A 113 13.46 -7.48 -10.66
C VAL A 113 13.57 -6.01 -11.02
N LEU A 114 14.23 -5.19 -10.20
CA LEU A 114 14.47 -3.78 -10.50
C LEU A 114 15.21 -3.62 -11.83
N VAL A 115 16.32 -4.34 -12.03
CA VAL A 115 17.10 -4.27 -13.27
C VAL A 115 16.30 -4.77 -14.47
N ILE A 116 15.60 -5.91 -14.34
CA ILE A 116 14.75 -6.45 -15.41
C ILE A 116 13.64 -5.48 -15.78
N SER A 117 12.98 -4.87 -14.80
CA SER A 117 11.92 -3.88 -15.05
C SER A 117 12.45 -2.65 -15.80
N LEU A 118 13.64 -2.16 -15.46
CA LEU A 118 14.28 -1.08 -16.20
C LEU A 118 14.59 -1.47 -17.66
N LEU A 119 15.06 -2.70 -17.89
CA LEU A 119 15.32 -3.21 -19.23
C LEU A 119 14.02 -3.39 -20.04
N LEU A 120 12.91 -3.65 -19.40
CA LEU A 120 11.59 -3.74 -20.04
C LEU A 120 10.97 -2.36 -20.33
N GLY A 121 11.63 -1.26 -19.92
CA GLY A 121 11.19 0.10 -20.23
C GLY A 121 10.29 0.73 -19.16
N PHE A 122 10.16 0.14 -17.98
CA PHE A 122 9.51 0.80 -16.85
C PHE A 122 10.35 1.98 -16.35
N THR A 123 9.68 2.99 -15.81
CA THR A 123 10.39 4.10 -15.17
C THR A 123 11.12 3.63 -13.90
N PRO A 124 12.18 4.33 -13.45
CA PRO A 124 12.90 3.97 -12.21
C PRO A 124 11.99 3.87 -10.98
N GLN A 125 10.95 4.71 -10.91
CA GLN A 125 9.96 4.71 -9.84
C GLN A 125 9.09 3.46 -9.87
N GLU A 126 8.60 3.07 -11.03
CA GLU A 126 7.83 1.84 -11.24
C GLU A 126 8.69 0.60 -10.99
N ALA A 127 9.91 0.59 -11.50
CA ALA A 127 10.87 -0.51 -11.30
C ALA A 127 11.20 -0.71 -9.81
N GLY A 128 11.37 0.38 -9.06
CA GLY A 128 11.54 0.33 -7.60
C GLY A 128 10.33 -0.25 -6.88
N SER A 129 9.13 0.13 -7.32
CA SER A 129 7.87 -0.38 -6.76
C SER A 129 7.62 -1.85 -7.09
N LEU A 130 8.04 -2.32 -8.28
CA LEU A 130 7.96 -3.73 -8.68
C LEU A 130 9.02 -4.58 -7.95
N GLY A 131 10.23 -4.07 -7.83
CA GLY A 131 11.34 -4.77 -7.20
C GLY A 131 11.05 -5.15 -5.76
N ILE A 132 10.43 -4.26 -5.00
CA ILE A 132 10.18 -4.47 -3.57
C ILE A 132 9.25 -5.66 -3.26
N ILE A 133 8.45 -6.12 -4.23
CA ILE A 133 7.61 -7.32 -4.09
C ILE A 133 8.48 -8.54 -3.74
N GLY A 134 9.67 -8.64 -4.31
CA GLY A 134 10.62 -9.73 -4.04
C GLY A 134 11.08 -9.84 -2.59
N GLY A 135 10.88 -8.80 -1.79
CA GLY A 135 11.19 -8.83 -0.35
C GLY A 135 10.17 -9.58 0.50
N ALA A 136 9.05 -10.04 -0.08
CA ALA A 136 7.94 -10.70 0.62
C ALA A 136 7.41 -9.90 1.82
N ASP A 137 7.41 -8.57 1.70
CA ASP A 137 6.94 -7.64 2.73
C ASP A 137 5.85 -6.73 2.14
N GLY A 138 4.60 -7.12 2.33
CA GLY A 138 3.42 -6.41 1.82
C GLY A 138 3.33 -4.95 2.27
N PRO A 139 3.48 -4.63 3.57
CA PRO A 139 3.48 -3.25 4.06
C PRO A 139 4.54 -2.36 3.41
N THR A 140 5.77 -2.86 3.24
CA THR A 140 6.85 -2.13 2.56
C THR A 140 6.52 -1.89 1.09
N ALA A 141 5.95 -2.89 0.41
CA ALA A 141 5.55 -2.76 -0.99
C ALA A 141 4.48 -1.66 -1.16
N ILE A 142 3.47 -1.63 -0.29
CA ILE A 142 2.45 -0.57 -0.29
C ILE A 142 3.08 0.80 -0.04
N PHE A 143 3.89 0.94 1.01
CA PHE A 143 4.51 2.22 1.36
C PHE A 143 5.37 2.76 0.22
N THR A 144 6.22 1.91 -0.35
CA THR A 144 7.11 2.28 -1.46
C THR A 144 6.30 2.69 -2.69
N THR A 145 5.27 1.92 -3.03
CA THR A 145 4.44 2.20 -4.21
C THR A 145 3.64 3.48 -4.08
N ILE A 146 3.07 3.78 -2.91
CA ILE A 146 2.40 5.08 -2.66
C ILE A 146 3.33 6.26 -2.92
N LYS A 147 4.63 6.10 -2.62
CA LYS A 147 5.62 7.18 -2.81
C LYS A 147 6.18 7.26 -4.22
N LEU A 148 6.41 6.14 -4.87
CA LEU A 148 7.12 6.07 -6.15
C LEU A 148 6.19 5.96 -7.37
N ALA A 149 5.15 5.12 -7.30
CA ALA A 149 4.26 4.82 -8.42
C ALA A 149 2.82 4.57 -7.95
N PRO A 150 2.10 5.60 -7.45
CA PRO A 150 0.76 5.44 -6.85
C PRO A 150 -0.26 4.77 -7.77
N HIS A 151 -0.11 4.94 -9.08
CA HIS A 151 -0.99 4.34 -10.10
C HIS A 151 -0.88 2.80 -10.17
N LEU A 152 0.23 2.22 -9.68
CA LEU A 152 0.45 0.78 -9.60
C LEU A 152 0.06 0.18 -8.24
N LEU A 153 -0.49 0.99 -7.32
CA LEU A 153 -0.76 0.55 -5.95
C LEU A 153 -1.66 -0.68 -5.88
N GLY A 154 -2.75 -0.72 -6.64
CA GLY A 154 -3.69 -1.84 -6.65
C GLY A 154 -3.04 -3.16 -7.06
N PRO A 155 -2.48 -3.25 -8.27
CA PRO A 155 -1.79 -4.46 -8.74
C PRO A 155 -0.63 -4.90 -7.84
N ILE A 156 0.19 -3.96 -7.37
CA ILE A 156 1.34 -4.27 -6.50
C ILE A 156 0.88 -4.75 -5.12
N ALA A 157 -0.15 -4.15 -4.53
CA ALA A 157 -0.68 -4.61 -3.25
C ALA A 157 -1.15 -6.07 -3.32
N VAL A 158 -1.96 -6.41 -4.36
CA VAL A 158 -2.44 -7.77 -4.56
C VAL A 158 -1.27 -8.74 -4.77
N ALA A 159 -0.30 -8.39 -5.64
CA ALA A 159 0.85 -9.23 -5.92
C ALA A 159 1.74 -9.44 -4.68
N ALA A 160 2.06 -8.36 -3.94
CA ALA A 160 2.92 -8.40 -2.77
C ALA A 160 2.33 -9.25 -1.64
N TYR A 161 1.04 -9.06 -1.33
CA TYR A 161 0.39 -9.85 -0.28
C TYR A 161 0.15 -11.30 -0.69
N SER A 162 -0.16 -11.55 -1.97
CA SER A 162 -0.27 -12.92 -2.49
C SER A 162 1.08 -13.65 -2.42
N TYR A 163 2.17 -12.98 -2.79
CA TYR A 163 3.52 -13.53 -2.70
C TYR A 163 3.93 -13.77 -1.24
N MET A 164 3.69 -12.82 -0.35
CA MET A 164 3.94 -12.96 1.08
C MET A 164 3.18 -14.14 1.71
N ALA A 165 1.98 -14.45 1.19
CA ALA A 165 1.18 -15.57 1.65
C ALA A 165 1.74 -16.95 1.21
N LEU A 166 2.53 -16.98 0.14
CA LEU A 166 3.12 -18.21 -0.42
C LEU A 166 4.51 -18.54 0.16
N VAL A 167 5.22 -17.54 0.64
CA VAL A 167 6.59 -17.63 1.17
C VAL A 167 6.57 -17.66 2.70
#